data_04e4f72d46f97e76e02b563cae5bdb00
#
_entry.id   04e4f72d46f97e76e02b563cae5bdb00
#
_cell.length_a   1.000
_cell.length_b   1.000
_cell.length_c   1.000
_cell.angle_alpha   90.00
_cell.angle_beta   90.00
_cell.angle_gamma   90.00
#
_symmetry.space_group_name_H-M   'P 1'
#
loop_
_entity.id
_entity.type
_entity.pdbx_description
1 polymer ?
#
loop_
_entity_poly.entity_id
_entity_poly.type
_entity_poly.pdbx_seq_one_letter_code
_entity_poly.pdbx_strand_id
1 'polypeptide(L)'
;RRIYLTTAGKLFLAKAIRLLDLYDDLRLNFWAEKEQQPLRVGSCLTIANFWLPGIIKEFNETCPQTPLQVVVDSAAHIEKLLEDNEIDLALYEGVVPSQQFYAENFSSYEICYVVSPEHPLAGRKAVPPEEILQQRLLLREEGSAIRNALDSALWVHNLKAEPVWTSVNSQALIQAALYNLGVSVLPEIIVRRELSEGRL
;
A
#
# COMPACT_ATOMS: atom_id res chain seq x y z
N ARG A 1 51.14 -28.38 -9.63
CA ARG A 1 51.53 -27.02 -10.01
C ARG A 1 51.13 -26.08 -8.87
N ARG A 2 52.09 -25.42 -8.24
CA ARG A 2 51.80 -24.34 -7.25
C ARG A 2 51.58 -23.04 -8.00
N ILE A 3 50.48 -22.37 -7.71
CA ILE A 3 50.16 -21.06 -8.28
C ILE A 3 50.67 -19.98 -7.30
N TYR A 4 51.34 -18.98 -7.82
CA TYR A 4 51.87 -17.85 -7.05
C TYR A 4 51.32 -16.54 -7.63
N LEU A 5 51.09 -15.57 -6.75
CA LEU A 5 50.70 -14.23 -7.15
C LEU A 5 51.85 -13.50 -7.83
N THR A 6 51.56 -12.86 -8.96
CA THR A 6 52.49 -11.89 -9.57
C THR A 6 52.68 -10.65 -8.67
N THR A 7 53.64 -9.84 -8.95
CA THR A 7 53.88 -8.56 -8.22
C THR A 7 52.63 -7.66 -8.27
N ALA A 8 51.98 -7.56 -9.44
CA ALA A 8 50.72 -6.85 -9.62
C ALA A 8 49.57 -7.50 -8.83
N GLY A 9 49.50 -8.84 -8.81
CA GLY A 9 48.53 -9.61 -8.03
C GLY A 9 48.67 -9.39 -6.51
N LYS A 10 49.89 -9.28 -5.98
CA LYS A 10 50.11 -8.98 -4.57
C LYS A 10 49.67 -7.55 -4.21
N LEU A 11 49.96 -6.58 -5.10
CA LEU A 11 49.53 -5.18 -4.90
C LEU A 11 47.99 -5.05 -4.97
N PHE A 12 47.37 -5.74 -5.91
CA PHE A 12 45.93 -5.78 -6.02
C PHE A 12 45.27 -6.42 -4.79
N LEU A 13 45.79 -7.56 -4.32
CA LEU A 13 45.27 -8.25 -3.14
C LEU A 13 45.32 -7.37 -1.90
N ALA A 14 46.44 -6.67 -1.67
CA ALA A 14 46.58 -5.77 -0.52
C ALA A 14 45.51 -4.62 -0.57
N LYS A 15 45.24 -4.06 -1.75
CA LYS A 15 44.21 -3.03 -1.92
C LYS A 15 42.78 -3.59 -1.79
N ALA A 16 42.53 -4.80 -2.31
CA ALA A 16 41.25 -5.46 -2.21
C ALA A 16 40.93 -5.80 -0.73
N ILE A 17 41.89 -6.31 0.04
CA ILE A 17 41.69 -6.55 1.48
C ILE A 17 41.32 -5.25 2.19
N ARG A 18 42.06 -4.17 1.96
CA ARG A 18 41.79 -2.88 2.60
C ARG A 18 40.42 -2.31 2.24
N LEU A 19 39.93 -2.58 1.03
CA LEU A 19 38.62 -2.15 0.57
C LEU A 19 37.52 -2.98 1.23
N LEU A 20 37.72 -4.27 1.42
CA LEU A 20 36.83 -5.16 2.15
C LEU A 20 36.77 -4.80 3.64
N ASP A 21 37.93 -4.55 4.27
CA ASP A 21 38.02 -4.10 5.66
C ASP A 21 37.25 -2.78 5.86
N LEU A 22 37.38 -1.83 4.93
CA LEU A 22 36.66 -0.55 4.97
C LEU A 22 35.15 -0.75 4.77
N TYR A 23 34.75 -1.67 3.91
CA TYR A 23 33.36 -2.05 3.71
C TYR A 23 32.75 -2.70 4.95
N ASP A 24 33.46 -3.63 5.57
CA ASP A 24 33.02 -4.29 6.79
C ASP A 24 32.95 -3.31 7.97
N ASP A 25 33.88 -2.38 8.08
CA ASP A 25 33.88 -1.31 9.10
C ASP A 25 32.69 -0.36 8.92
N LEU A 26 32.41 0.06 7.69
CA LEU A 26 31.21 0.83 7.36
C LEU A 26 29.94 0.05 7.71
N ARG A 27 29.91 -1.23 7.42
CA ARG A 27 28.77 -2.10 7.71
C ARG A 27 28.56 -2.25 9.22
N LEU A 28 29.60 -2.51 9.98
CA LEU A 28 29.51 -2.69 11.44
C LEU A 28 29.14 -1.39 12.14
N ASN A 29 29.75 -0.26 11.79
CA ASN A 29 29.45 1.03 12.39
C ASN A 29 28.03 1.53 12.00
N PHE A 30 27.63 1.29 10.76
CA PHE A 30 26.28 1.64 10.29
C PHE A 30 25.20 0.82 10.98
N TRP A 31 25.43 -0.48 11.25
CA TRP A 31 24.48 -1.32 11.97
C TRP A 31 24.42 -0.97 13.45
N ALA A 32 25.54 -0.61 14.09
CA ALA A 32 25.55 -0.20 15.50
C ALA A 32 24.81 1.13 15.74
N GLU A 33 24.88 2.09 14.80
CA GLU A 33 24.05 3.30 14.83
C GLU A 33 22.60 3.03 14.44
N LYS A 34 22.35 2.06 13.56
CA LYS A 34 21.00 1.70 13.07
C LYS A 34 20.17 0.99 14.14
N GLU A 35 20.78 0.29 15.11
CA GLU A 35 20.05 -0.30 16.24
C GLU A 35 19.31 0.73 17.10
N GLN A 36 19.68 2.03 17.02
CA GLN A 36 19.00 3.13 17.69
C GLN A 36 18.03 3.92 16.80
N GLN A 37 18.05 3.67 15.48
CA GLN A 37 17.14 4.37 14.56
C GLN A 37 15.80 3.65 14.50
N PRO A 38 14.68 4.39 14.45
CA PRO A 38 13.38 3.80 14.31
C PRO A 38 13.24 3.11 12.94
N LEU A 39 12.60 1.95 12.92
CA LEU A 39 12.10 1.35 11.69
C LEU A 39 10.95 2.22 11.16
N ARG A 40 11.13 2.80 9.97
CA ARG A 40 10.16 3.69 9.35
C ARG A 40 9.21 2.89 8.45
N VAL A 41 7.97 2.82 8.85
CA VAL A 41 6.93 2.02 8.18
C VAL A 41 5.90 2.94 7.53
N GLY A 42 5.71 2.80 6.22
CA GLY A 42 4.61 3.41 5.49
C GLY A 42 3.41 2.47 5.37
N SER A 43 2.20 2.98 5.40
CA SER A 43 1.00 2.17 5.19
C SER A 43 -0.06 2.89 4.39
N CYS A 44 -0.72 2.16 3.49
CA CYS A 44 -1.95 2.64 2.86
C CYS A 44 -3.09 2.71 3.87
N LEU A 45 -4.07 3.58 3.60
CA LEU A 45 -5.16 3.92 4.52
C LEU A 45 -6.01 2.70 4.95
N THR A 46 -6.36 1.80 4.04
CA THR A 46 -7.17 0.62 4.37
C THR A 46 -6.40 -0.32 5.30
N ILE A 47 -5.13 -0.59 4.98
CA ILE A 47 -4.26 -1.43 5.79
C ILE A 47 -4.09 -0.84 7.19
N ALA A 48 -3.88 0.49 7.26
CA ALA A 48 -3.72 1.20 8.52
C ALA A 48 -4.93 1.07 9.44
N ASN A 49 -6.13 0.99 8.86
CA ASN A 49 -7.36 0.87 9.65
C ASN A 49 -7.63 -0.56 10.18
N PHE A 50 -7.22 -1.60 9.44
CA PHE A 50 -7.67 -2.97 9.71
C PHE A 50 -6.57 -3.93 10.15
N TRP A 51 -5.35 -3.77 9.68
CA TRP A 51 -4.25 -4.71 9.94
C TRP A 51 -3.10 -4.10 10.74
N LEU A 52 -2.72 -2.86 10.41
CA LEU A 52 -1.52 -2.23 10.96
C LEU A 52 -1.47 -2.20 12.48
N PRO A 53 -2.54 -1.87 13.23
CA PRO A 53 -2.49 -1.85 14.70
C PRO A 53 -2.15 -3.22 15.29
N GLY A 54 -2.71 -4.29 14.71
CA GLY A 54 -2.40 -5.67 15.13
C GLY A 54 -0.95 -6.06 14.84
N ILE A 55 -0.48 -5.73 13.62
CA ILE A 55 0.90 -5.98 13.18
C ILE A 55 1.91 -5.25 14.09
N ILE A 56 1.66 -3.97 14.38
CA ILE A 56 2.53 -3.18 15.25
C ILE A 56 2.54 -3.73 16.69
N LYS A 57 1.40 -4.15 17.20
CA LYS A 57 1.33 -4.75 18.53
C LYS A 57 2.22 -5.99 18.60
N GLU A 58 2.07 -6.92 17.66
CA GLU A 58 2.86 -8.16 17.61
C GLU A 58 4.36 -7.86 17.40
N PHE A 59 4.69 -6.89 16.55
CA PHE A 59 6.07 -6.46 16.36
C PHE A 59 6.69 -5.91 17.65
N ASN A 60 6.00 -5.05 18.38
CA ASN A 60 6.49 -4.48 19.63
C ASN A 60 6.69 -5.54 20.73
N GLU A 61 5.85 -6.60 20.74
CA GLU A 61 6.01 -7.73 21.64
C GLU A 61 7.23 -8.58 21.28
N THR A 62 7.52 -8.73 19.98
CA THR A 62 8.64 -9.54 19.46
C THR A 62 9.96 -8.80 19.43
N CYS A 63 9.94 -7.51 19.11
CA CYS A 63 11.11 -6.65 18.94
C CYS A 63 11.02 -5.38 19.81
N PRO A 64 10.96 -5.50 21.16
CA PRO A 64 10.69 -4.36 22.05
C PRO A 64 11.77 -3.28 22.07
N GLN A 65 12.96 -3.59 21.55
CA GLN A 65 14.08 -2.64 21.51
C GLN A 65 14.15 -1.82 20.20
N THR A 66 13.29 -2.14 19.21
CA THR A 66 13.29 -1.46 17.92
C THR A 66 12.19 -0.40 17.89
N PRO A 67 12.54 0.90 17.94
CA PRO A 67 11.53 1.96 17.84
C PRO A 67 10.85 1.91 16.47
N LEU A 68 9.57 2.28 16.42
CA LEU A 68 8.81 2.38 15.17
C LEU A 68 8.40 3.82 14.90
N GLN A 69 8.49 4.22 13.63
CA GLN A 69 7.82 5.40 13.09
C GLN A 69 6.87 4.96 11.99
N VAL A 70 5.63 5.45 12.03
CA VAL A 70 4.60 5.06 11.08
C VAL A 70 4.07 6.28 10.36
N VAL A 71 3.99 6.18 9.04
CA VAL A 71 3.35 7.17 8.16
C VAL A 71 2.20 6.48 7.44
N VAL A 72 1.02 7.11 7.43
CA VAL A 72 -0.17 6.61 6.73
C VAL A 72 -0.60 7.62 5.69
N ASP A 73 -0.65 7.18 4.42
CA ASP A 73 -1.04 8.05 3.30
C ASP A 73 -1.63 7.23 2.14
N SER A 74 -1.91 7.91 1.02
CA SER A 74 -2.31 7.27 -0.23
C SER A 74 -1.22 6.34 -0.77
N ALA A 75 -1.63 5.34 -1.57
CA ALA A 75 -0.69 4.38 -2.16
C ALA A 75 0.41 5.07 -2.96
N ALA A 76 0.07 6.07 -3.77
CA ALA A 76 1.04 6.82 -4.57
C ALA A 76 2.06 7.59 -3.71
N HIS A 77 1.64 8.13 -2.56
CA HIS A 77 2.56 8.83 -1.68
C HIS A 77 3.46 7.86 -0.92
N ILE A 78 2.91 6.75 -0.40
CA ILE A 78 3.71 5.70 0.27
C ILE A 78 4.76 5.10 -0.68
N GLU A 79 4.41 4.86 -1.95
CA GLU A 79 5.34 4.43 -2.98
C GLU A 79 6.51 5.40 -3.13
N LYS A 80 6.19 6.69 -3.26
CA LYS A 80 7.20 7.73 -3.39
C LYS A 80 8.12 7.80 -2.17
N LEU A 81 7.58 7.73 -0.95
CA LEU A 81 8.40 7.71 0.28
C LEU A 81 9.35 6.50 0.31
N LEU A 82 8.91 5.35 -0.22
CA LEU A 82 9.76 4.16 -0.31
C LEU A 82 10.87 4.34 -1.36
N GLU A 83 10.56 4.90 -2.54
CA GLU A 83 11.53 5.21 -3.60
C GLU A 83 12.59 6.23 -3.14
N ASP A 84 12.16 7.23 -2.39
CA ASP A 84 13.02 8.29 -1.84
C ASP A 84 13.79 7.84 -0.57
N ASN A 85 13.64 6.57 -0.15
CA ASN A 85 14.21 6.01 1.08
C ASN A 85 13.82 6.78 2.35
N GLU A 86 12.68 7.43 2.36
CA GLU A 86 12.12 8.09 3.55
C GLU A 86 11.43 7.11 4.50
N ILE A 87 11.04 5.93 4.00
CA ILE A 87 10.56 4.77 4.76
C ILE A 87 11.37 3.52 4.39
N ASP A 88 11.45 2.56 5.31
CA ASP A 88 12.22 1.32 5.16
C ASP A 88 11.34 0.15 4.69
N LEU A 89 10.04 0.19 5.02
CA LEU A 89 9.05 -0.82 4.70
C LEU A 89 7.72 -0.16 4.37
N ALA A 90 7.02 -0.69 3.36
CA ALA A 90 5.66 -0.28 3.02
C ALA A 90 4.67 -1.44 3.14
N LEU A 91 3.58 -1.22 3.86
CA LEU A 91 2.36 -2.03 3.78
C LEU A 91 1.46 -1.42 2.71
N TYR A 92 1.46 -2.02 1.54
CA TYR A 92 1.00 -1.42 0.30
C TYR A 92 -0.22 -2.16 -0.27
N GLU A 93 -1.12 -1.43 -0.91
CA GLU A 93 -2.29 -1.98 -1.59
C GLU A 93 -2.12 -1.85 -3.11
N GLY A 94 -2.50 -2.89 -3.84
CA GLY A 94 -2.50 -2.88 -5.30
C GLY A 94 -1.32 -3.65 -5.90
N VAL A 95 -0.97 -3.30 -7.13
CA VAL A 95 0.15 -3.95 -7.85
C VAL A 95 1.45 -3.27 -7.44
N VAL A 96 2.45 -4.07 -7.11
CA VAL A 96 3.79 -3.54 -6.80
C VAL A 96 4.35 -2.83 -8.04
N PRO A 97 4.64 -1.53 -7.93
CA PRO A 97 4.87 -0.71 -9.12
C PRO A 97 6.21 -0.92 -9.78
N SER A 98 7.19 -1.50 -9.09
CA SER A 98 8.54 -1.65 -9.64
C SER A 98 9.18 -2.98 -9.26
N GLN A 99 10.00 -3.53 -10.15
CA GLN A 99 10.86 -4.69 -9.88
C GLN A 99 12.03 -4.35 -8.92
N GLN A 100 12.11 -3.14 -8.43
CA GLN A 100 13.17 -2.68 -7.53
C GLN A 100 12.93 -3.10 -6.09
N PHE A 101 11.68 -3.44 -5.73
CA PHE A 101 11.31 -3.80 -4.38
C PHE A 101 11.01 -5.29 -4.26
N TYR A 102 11.45 -5.88 -3.15
CA TYR A 102 10.98 -7.20 -2.74
C TYR A 102 9.57 -7.04 -2.14
N ALA A 103 8.63 -7.85 -2.60
CA ALA A 103 7.25 -7.77 -2.15
C ALA A 103 6.68 -9.16 -1.87
N GLU A 104 5.94 -9.26 -0.76
CA GLU A 104 5.19 -10.45 -0.37
C GLU A 104 3.73 -10.09 -0.11
N ASN A 105 2.82 -10.92 -0.62
CA ASN A 105 1.41 -10.79 -0.34
C ASN A 105 1.10 -11.36 1.05
N PHE A 106 0.48 -10.58 1.92
CA PHE A 106 0.09 -11.03 3.26
C PHE A 106 -1.42 -11.11 3.46
N SER A 107 -2.22 -10.44 2.62
CA SER A 107 -3.69 -10.47 2.68
C SER A 107 -4.32 -10.04 1.37
N SER A 108 -5.64 -10.21 1.27
CA SER A 108 -6.45 -9.71 0.16
C SER A 108 -7.85 -9.32 0.64
N TYR A 109 -8.53 -8.47 -0.12
CA TYR A 109 -9.93 -8.11 0.10
C TYR A 109 -10.62 -7.85 -1.25
N GLU A 110 -11.95 -7.92 -1.24
CA GLU A 110 -12.75 -7.59 -2.41
C GLU A 110 -13.10 -6.11 -2.44
N ILE A 111 -13.19 -5.54 -3.63
CA ILE A 111 -13.70 -4.19 -3.88
C ILE A 111 -15.12 -4.35 -4.45
N CYS A 112 -16.08 -3.66 -3.85
CA CYS A 112 -17.47 -3.73 -4.24
C CYS A 112 -18.05 -2.35 -4.54
N TYR A 113 -19.09 -2.35 -5.38
CA TYR A 113 -19.97 -1.20 -5.54
C TYR A 113 -20.99 -1.20 -4.40
N VAL A 114 -21.17 -0.06 -3.77
CA VAL A 114 -22.11 0.10 -2.66
C VAL A 114 -23.07 1.25 -2.92
N VAL A 115 -24.31 1.03 -2.54
CA VAL A 115 -25.42 1.97 -2.69
C VAL A 115 -26.33 1.90 -1.47
N SER A 116 -27.10 2.96 -1.22
CA SER A 116 -28.21 2.91 -0.27
C SER A 116 -29.26 1.86 -0.70
N PRO A 117 -29.99 1.22 0.24
CA PRO A 117 -31.13 0.36 -0.08
C PRO A 117 -32.23 1.06 -0.91
N GLU A 118 -32.29 2.39 -0.86
CA GLU A 118 -33.23 3.21 -1.62
C GLU A 118 -32.78 3.50 -3.07
N HIS A 119 -31.54 3.13 -3.42
CA HIS A 119 -30.99 3.39 -4.75
C HIS A 119 -31.60 2.45 -5.79
N PRO A 120 -31.85 2.91 -7.05
CA PRO A 120 -32.44 2.07 -8.10
C PRO A 120 -31.66 0.78 -8.43
N LEU A 121 -30.38 0.73 -8.13
CA LEU A 121 -29.53 -0.45 -8.33
C LEU A 121 -29.50 -1.38 -7.11
N ALA A 122 -30.13 -1.03 -5.99
CA ALA A 122 -30.12 -1.86 -4.78
C ALA A 122 -30.75 -3.23 -5.03
N GLY A 123 -30.16 -4.27 -4.40
CA GLY A 123 -30.66 -5.65 -4.51
C GLY A 123 -30.38 -6.34 -5.85
N ARG A 124 -29.81 -5.68 -6.83
CA ARG A 124 -29.44 -6.29 -8.11
C ARG A 124 -28.14 -7.09 -7.97
N LYS A 125 -28.17 -8.37 -8.38
CA LYS A 125 -27.03 -9.28 -8.25
C LYS A 125 -25.90 -9.01 -9.26
N ALA A 126 -26.23 -8.43 -10.40
CA ALA A 126 -25.25 -8.07 -11.42
C ALA A 126 -25.73 -6.80 -12.14
N VAL A 127 -24.86 -5.82 -12.24
CA VAL A 127 -25.10 -4.56 -12.94
C VAL A 127 -23.96 -4.35 -13.93
N PRO A 128 -24.26 -4.14 -15.23
CA PRO A 128 -23.22 -3.84 -16.21
C PRO A 128 -22.43 -2.58 -15.83
N PRO A 129 -21.12 -2.55 -16.07
CA PRO A 129 -20.29 -1.37 -15.78
C PRO A 129 -20.82 -0.09 -16.41
N GLU A 130 -21.34 -0.17 -17.64
CA GLU A 130 -21.89 0.96 -18.38
C GLU A 130 -23.08 1.60 -17.64
N GLU A 131 -23.93 0.78 -17.01
CA GLU A 131 -25.07 1.26 -16.23
C GLU A 131 -24.63 1.92 -14.93
N ILE A 132 -23.60 1.37 -14.28
CA ILE A 132 -23.00 1.95 -13.07
C ILE A 132 -22.38 3.31 -13.39
N LEU A 133 -21.69 3.44 -14.52
CA LEU A 133 -21.07 4.68 -14.95
C LEU A 133 -22.06 5.80 -15.30
N GLN A 134 -23.31 5.48 -15.53
CA GLN A 134 -24.39 6.46 -15.71
C GLN A 134 -24.91 7.04 -14.38
N GLN A 135 -24.51 6.44 -13.25
CA GLN A 135 -24.91 6.91 -11.94
C GLN A 135 -23.97 8.03 -11.44
N ARG A 136 -24.38 8.68 -10.36
CA ARG A 136 -23.50 9.63 -9.65
C ARG A 136 -22.43 8.85 -8.91
N LEU A 137 -21.18 8.94 -9.36
CA LEU A 137 -20.08 8.19 -8.77
C LEU A 137 -19.43 8.97 -7.64
N LEU A 138 -19.23 8.30 -6.50
CA LEU A 138 -18.60 8.81 -5.28
C LEU A 138 -17.30 8.00 -5.08
N LEU A 139 -16.17 8.52 -5.55
CA LEU A 139 -14.96 7.73 -5.68
C LEU A 139 -13.81 8.26 -4.79
N ARG A 140 -12.86 7.39 -4.56
CA ARG A 140 -11.57 7.76 -4.01
C ARG A 140 -10.81 8.64 -5.00
N GLU A 141 -9.87 9.37 -4.45
CA GLU A 141 -8.95 10.24 -5.19
C GLU A 141 -8.06 9.46 -6.16
N GLU A 142 -7.54 10.15 -7.17
CA GLU A 142 -6.48 9.62 -8.04
C GLU A 142 -5.23 9.29 -7.21
N GLY A 143 -4.57 8.17 -7.53
CA GLY A 143 -3.44 7.66 -6.75
C GLY A 143 -3.84 6.80 -5.54
N SER A 144 -5.12 6.65 -5.23
CA SER A 144 -5.60 5.63 -4.30
C SER A 144 -5.55 4.25 -4.96
N ALA A 145 -5.12 3.22 -4.22
CA ALA A 145 -5.12 1.84 -4.71
C ALA A 145 -6.50 1.37 -5.17
N ILE A 146 -7.56 1.75 -4.43
CA ILE A 146 -8.95 1.44 -4.76
C ILE A 146 -9.36 2.09 -6.09
N ARG A 147 -9.01 3.35 -6.28
CA ARG A 147 -9.28 4.07 -7.52
C ARG A 147 -8.51 3.48 -8.69
N ASN A 148 -7.24 3.18 -8.51
CA ASN A 148 -6.39 2.56 -9.53
C ASN A 148 -6.93 1.18 -9.95
N ALA A 149 -7.43 0.38 -9.00
CA ALA A 149 -8.04 -0.92 -9.28
C ALA A 149 -9.32 -0.77 -10.11
N LEU A 150 -10.20 0.18 -9.77
CA LEU A 150 -11.40 0.49 -10.54
C LEU A 150 -11.04 0.94 -11.96
N ASP A 151 -10.16 1.94 -12.08
CA ASP A 151 -9.77 2.50 -13.38
C ASP A 151 -9.10 1.44 -14.27
N SER A 152 -8.29 0.54 -13.70
CA SER A 152 -7.68 -0.58 -14.42
C SER A 152 -8.73 -1.58 -14.92
N ALA A 153 -9.73 -1.91 -14.10
CA ALA A 153 -10.81 -2.81 -14.48
C ALA A 153 -11.68 -2.21 -15.61
N LEU A 154 -11.96 -0.91 -15.55
CA LEU A 154 -12.72 -0.19 -16.57
C LEU A 154 -11.93 -0.03 -17.87
N TRP A 155 -10.63 0.19 -17.79
CA TRP A 155 -9.74 0.36 -18.93
C TRP A 155 -9.77 -0.85 -19.88
N VAL A 156 -9.82 -2.07 -19.35
CA VAL A 156 -9.92 -3.30 -20.16
C VAL A 156 -11.16 -3.30 -21.07
N HIS A 157 -12.22 -2.57 -20.67
CA HIS A 157 -13.46 -2.43 -21.41
C HIS A 157 -13.57 -1.12 -22.18
N ASN A 158 -12.47 -0.32 -22.27
CA ASN A 158 -12.47 1.04 -22.85
C ASN A 158 -13.48 1.98 -22.17
N LEU A 159 -13.71 1.80 -20.88
CA LEU A 159 -14.59 2.61 -20.04
C LEU A 159 -13.78 3.53 -19.12
N LYS A 160 -14.36 4.64 -18.72
CA LYS A 160 -13.77 5.60 -17.79
C LYS A 160 -14.80 6.05 -16.77
N ALA A 161 -14.41 6.10 -15.51
CA ALA A 161 -15.22 6.65 -14.43
C ALA A 161 -15.04 8.16 -14.32
N GLU A 162 -16.16 8.90 -14.24
CA GLU A 162 -16.19 10.35 -14.00
C GLU A 162 -16.94 10.62 -12.69
N PRO A 163 -16.23 10.80 -11.56
CA PRO A 163 -16.88 11.00 -10.28
C PRO A 163 -17.48 12.40 -10.17
N VAL A 164 -18.65 12.49 -9.53
CA VAL A 164 -19.25 13.76 -9.10
C VAL A 164 -18.72 14.19 -7.72
N TRP A 165 -18.15 13.24 -6.97
CA TRP A 165 -17.53 13.49 -5.67
C TRP A 165 -16.25 12.66 -5.54
N THR A 166 -15.15 13.32 -5.23
CA THR A 166 -13.86 12.67 -4.97
C THR A 166 -13.43 12.95 -3.54
N SER A 167 -12.93 11.92 -2.82
CA SER A 167 -12.48 12.07 -1.44
C SER A 167 -11.32 11.14 -1.10
N VAL A 168 -10.36 11.65 -0.33
CA VAL A 168 -9.31 10.85 0.32
C VAL A 168 -9.86 10.06 1.52
N ASN A 169 -11.01 10.45 2.03
CA ASN A 169 -11.65 9.87 3.20
C ASN A 169 -12.76 8.90 2.79
N SER A 170 -12.50 7.59 2.93
CA SER A 170 -13.50 6.55 2.63
C SER A 170 -14.75 6.67 3.49
N GLN A 171 -14.63 7.14 4.75
CA GLN A 171 -15.80 7.32 5.63
C GLN A 171 -16.76 8.39 5.09
N ALA A 172 -16.24 9.45 4.47
CA ALA A 172 -17.09 10.46 3.83
C ALA A 172 -17.89 9.87 2.65
N LEU A 173 -17.25 8.97 1.88
CA LEU A 173 -17.94 8.28 0.77
C LEU A 173 -18.97 7.29 1.27
N ILE A 174 -18.73 6.57 2.37
CA ILE A 174 -19.72 5.71 3.02
C ILE A 174 -20.94 6.53 3.44
N GLN A 175 -20.72 7.65 4.12
CA GLN A 175 -21.83 8.51 4.53
C GLN A 175 -22.61 9.04 3.33
N ALA A 176 -21.93 9.47 2.28
CA ALA A 176 -22.59 9.94 1.06
C ALA A 176 -23.43 8.83 0.40
N ALA A 177 -22.95 7.59 0.36
CA ALA A 177 -23.73 6.45 -0.13
C ALA A 177 -24.93 6.15 0.76
N LEU A 178 -24.78 6.18 2.09
CA LEU A 178 -25.88 5.99 3.05
C LEU A 178 -27.01 7.04 2.87
N TYR A 179 -26.65 8.28 2.52
CA TYR A 179 -27.63 9.33 2.19
C TYR A 179 -28.14 9.28 0.75
N ASN A 180 -27.92 8.15 0.05
CA ASN A 180 -28.39 7.94 -1.34
C ASN A 180 -27.89 9.01 -2.33
N LEU A 181 -26.68 9.52 -2.15
CA LEU A 181 -26.12 10.56 -3.02
C LEU A 181 -25.49 9.97 -4.30
N GLY A 182 -25.30 8.65 -4.37
CA GLY A 182 -24.76 7.97 -5.53
C GLY A 182 -24.19 6.59 -5.21
N VAL A 183 -23.41 6.07 -6.16
CA VAL A 183 -22.71 4.77 -6.07
C VAL A 183 -21.26 5.01 -5.62
N SER A 184 -20.83 4.32 -4.58
CA SER A 184 -19.42 4.33 -4.18
C SER A 184 -18.74 2.99 -4.50
N VAL A 185 -17.40 3.02 -4.63
CA VAL A 185 -16.57 1.84 -4.87
C VAL A 185 -15.56 1.74 -3.74
N LEU A 186 -15.73 0.73 -2.89
CA LEU A 186 -15.01 0.60 -1.63
C LEU A 186 -14.64 -0.86 -1.33
N PRO A 187 -13.57 -1.11 -0.56
CA PRO A 187 -13.29 -2.43 0.00
C PRO A 187 -14.44 -2.94 0.86
N GLU A 188 -14.84 -4.19 0.66
CA GLU A 188 -15.89 -4.85 1.45
C GLU A 188 -15.63 -4.74 2.95
N ILE A 189 -14.38 -4.91 3.34
CA ILE A 189 -13.97 -4.84 4.75
C ILE A 189 -14.29 -3.50 5.42
N ILE A 190 -14.28 -2.38 4.68
CA ILE A 190 -14.60 -1.05 5.21
C ILE A 190 -16.09 -0.88 5.44
N VAL A 191 -16.92 -1.50 4.59
CA VAL A 191 -18.40 -1.34 4.57
C VAL A 191 -19.12 -2.54 5.17
N ARG A 192 -18.39 -3.52 5.68
CA ARG A 192 -18.96 -4.79 6.20
C ARG A 192 -20.03 -4.60 7.26
N ARG A 193 -19.86 -3.62 8.12
CA ARG A 193 -20.83 -3.30 9.16
C ARG A 193 -22.13 -2.77 8.53
N GLU A 194 -22.05 -1.81 7.64
CA GLU A 194 -23.18 -1.20 6.96
C GLU A 194 -23.96 -2.23 6.14
N LEU A 195 -23.21 -3.12 5.45
CA LEU A 195 -23.82 -4.25 4.71
C LEU A 195 -24.52 -5.23 5.64
N SER A 196 -23.91 -5.59 6.78
CA SER A 196 -24.51 -6.52 7.74
C SER A 196 -25.76 -5.95 8.43
N GLU A 197 -25.82 -4.63 8.58
CA GLU A 197 -26.98 -3.90 9.14
C GLU A 197 -28.04 -3.55 8.07
N GLY A 198 -27.80 -3.89 6.81
CA GLY A 198 -28.71 -3.60 5.70
C GLY A 198 -28.85 -2.10 5.40
N ARG A 199 -27.84 -1.31 5.72
CA ARG A 199 -27.81 0.15 5.47
C ARG A 199 -27.20 0.53 4.12
N LEU A 200 -26.43 -0.40 3.54
CA LEU A 200 -25.89 -0.37 2.18
C LEU A 200 -26.20 -1.68 1.48
#